data_88759d7979d8addc5b47f4699d4a08ee
#
_entry.id   88759d7979d8addc5b47f4699d4a08ee
#
_cell.length_a   1.000
_cell.length_b   1.000
_cell.length_c   1.000
_cell.angle_alpha   90.00
_cell.angle_beta   90.00
_cell.angle_gamma   90.00
#
_symmetry.space_group_name_H-M   'P 1'
#
loop_
_entity.id
_entity.type
_entity.pdbx_description
1 polymer ?
#
loop_
_entity_poly.entity_id
_entity_poly.type
_entity_poly.pdbx_seq_one_letter_code
_entity_poly.pdbx_strand_id
1 'polypeptide(L)'
;MSPAPPAITPDTATADGRARAVGTLSYVDGDRRIPLGFRLVEVAAGERVLTGFKRGGAPHGFTPRNSPDLFNRGDSAWTTMFWDSRAHRKEDGGFAVNAMRITKSPGLYQVEMPAEVENLLAAQAMMPVLSNDEMRGAKGETGATGERNEVGQIPGQNEEQIWAALMDRLLGIPGYRELFAKAYPEKAVESLHFAHAANAIASFETDAFTLLDSPFDRFLAGDDSALDTSQREGAKLFYTKARCAACHSGKLFTDQLAHNIGVIPIGPGPDPAEIVDFGIAHRSNAGLDQKFAFRTPALRNVALTAPYMHNGAYTTLEAAVRHHLQPERSLDQYDPTQLEPEFRGAVHDDPLIHRDLKRTLSKTLRPLPRLDDREVDLLLAFLHSLTAPSASQLGGLVPESVPSGLDLIGPLPPKD
;
A
#
# COMPACT_ATOMS: atom_id res chain seq x y z
N MET A 1 -29.29 21.36 -12.14
CA MET A 1 -28.11 20.79 -12.81
C MET A 1 -26.90 21.16 -11.98
N SER A 2 -26.44 20.27 -11.13
CA SER A 2 -25.19 20.46 -10.40
C SER A 2 -24.02 20.35 -11.39
N PRO A 3 -22.98 21.20 -11.27
CA PRO A 3 -21.82 21.09 -12.15
C PRO A 3 -21.13 19.75 -11.92
N ALA A 4 -20.72 19.10 -13.01
CA ALA A 4 -19.91 17.91 -12.98
C ALA A 4 -18.63 18.18 -12.17
N PRO A 5 -18.13 17.22 -11.37
CA PRO A 5 -16.87 17.40 -10.65
C PRO A 5 -15.74 17.67 -11.65
N PRO A 6 -14.79 18.54 -11.32
CA PRO A 6 -13.69 18.87 -12.22
C PRO A 6 -12.89 17.60 -12.55
N ALA A 7 -12.67 17.38 -13.84
CA ALA A 7 -11.78 16.33 -14.31
C ALA A 7 -10.37 16.56 -13.74
N ILE A 8 -9.77 15.52 -13.17
CA ILE A 8 -8.38 15.55 -12.73
C ILE A 8 -7.52 15.65 -14.00
N THR A 9 -7.00 16.83 -14.30
CA THR A 9 -6.06 17.01 -15.42
C THR A 9 -4.65 16.61 -14.97
N PRO A 10 -3.84 16.00 -15.83
CA PRO A 10 -2.47 15.60 -15.49
C PRO A 10 -1.58 16.72 -14.94
N ASP A 11 -1.79 17.97 -15.39
CA ASP A 11 -0.97 19.12 -14.98
C ASP A 11 -1.32 19.68 -13.57
N THR A 12 -2.47 19.33 -13.01
CA THR A 12 -2.86 19.74 -11.66
C THR A 12 -2.58 18.66 -10.60
N ALA A 13 -2.04 17.52 -11.02
CA ALA A 13 -1.68 16.45 -10.15
C ALA A 13 -0.32 16.74 -9.48
N THR A 14 -0.32 17.55 -8.42
CA THR A 14 0.78 17.55 -7.44
C THR A 14 0.98 16.11 -6.91
N ALA A 15 2.15 15.79 -6.37
CA ALA A 15 2.39 14.48 -5.72
C ALA A 15 1.25 14.10 -4.78
N ASP A 16 0.66 15.08 -4.13
CA ASP A 16 -0.49 15.03 -3.25
C ASP A 16 -1.82 14.67 -3.97
N GLY A 17 -2.09 15.24 -5.14
CA GLY A 17 -3.25 14.88 -5.96
C GLY A 17 -3.15 13.47 -6.57
N ARG A 18 -1.93 13.01 -6.84
CA ARG A 18 -1.67 11.65 -7.33
C ARG A 18 -1.86 10.61 -6.23
N ALA A 19 -1.38 10.90 -5.01
CA ALA A 19 -1.64 10.06 -3.84
C ALA A 19 -3.15 9.88 -3.58
N ARG A 20 -3.98 10.89 -3.90
CA ARG A 20 -5.44 10.81 -3.81
C ARG A 20 -6.06 9.87 -4.82
N ALA A 21 -5.56 9.88 -6.06
CA ALA A 21 -6.07 8.98 -7.09
C ALA A 21 -5.68 7.51 -6.84
N VAL A 22 -4.67 7.27 -6.02
CA VAL A 22 -4.06 5.95 -5.83
C VAL A 22 -4.24 5.39 -4.41
N GLY A 23 -5.11 6.00 -3.61
CA GLY A 23 -5.56 5.38 -2.37
C GLY A 23 -4.64 5.59 -1.17
N THR A 24 -3.89 6.69 -1.09
CA THR A 24 -3.40 7.15 0.21
C THR A 24 -4.59 7.65 0.98
N LEU A 25 -5.17 6.80 1.81
CA LEU A 25 -6.25 7.18 2.69
C LEU A 25 -5.70 8.19 3.68
N SER A 26 -6.27 9.38 3.71
CA SER A 26 -5.96 10.42 4.67
C SER A 26 -7.26 11.04 5.16
N TYR A 27 -7.24 11.59 6.35
CA TYR A 27 -8.34 12.40 6.86
C TYR A 27 -7.87 13.84 7.10
N VAL A 28 -8.82 14.78 7.23
CA VAL A 28 -8.52 16.17 7.50
C VAL A 28 -8.81 16.46 8.97
N ASP A 29 -7.83 17.02 9.66
CA ASP A 29 -7.97 17.54 11.02
C ASP A 29 -7.58 19.03 11.01
N GLY A 30 -8.58 19.90 11.05
CA GLY A 30 -8.40 21.34 10.84
C GLY A 30 -7.97 21.65 9.41
N ASP A 31 -6.84 22.31 9.25
CA ASP A 31 -6.19 22.67 7.97
C ASP A 31 -5.16 21.66 7.49
N ARG A 32 -4.92 20.58 8.24
CA ARG A 32 -3.89 19.58 7.96
C ARG A 32 -4.46 18.29 7.41
N ARG A 33 -3.73 17.69 6.46
CA ARG A 33 -3.96 16.34 5.99
C ARG A 33 -3.16 15.37 6.81
N ILE A 34 -3.86 14.38 7.35
CA ILE A 34 -3.27 13.33 8.17
C ILE A 34 -3.40 12.01 7.40
N PRO A 35 -2.30 11.35 7.03
CA PRO A 35 -2.35 10.01 6.47
C PRO A 35 -3.09 9.05 7.42
N LEU A 36 -3.83 8.09 6.88
CA LEU A 36 -4.43 7.04 7.70
C LEU A 36 -3.34 6.30 8.49
N GLY A 37 -3.59 6.11 9.78
CA GLY A 37 -2.60 5.57 10.69
C GLY A 37 -1.96 6.63 11.60
N PHE A 38 -2.27 7.91 11.40
CA PHE A 38 -1.76 9.02 12.22
C PHE A 38 -2.87 9.80 12.88
N ARG A 39 -2.53 10.42 13.99
CA ARG A 39 -3.41 11.30 14.76
C ARG A 39 -2.64 12.52 15.20
N LEU A 40 -3.22 13.71 15.05
CA LEU A 40 -2.71 14.90 15.67
C LEU A 40 -3.09 14.91 17.16
N VAL A 41 -2.09 14.99 18.03
CA VAL A 41 -2.28 15.10 19.49
C VAL A 41 -1.69 16.40 19.96
N GLU A 42 -2.47 17.17 20.71
CA GLU A 42 -1.99 18.38 21.38
C GLU A 42 -1.13 17.97 22.58
N VAL A 43 0.15 18.30 22.52
CA VAL A 43 1.15 17.99 23.58
C VAL A 43 1.42 19.17 24.49
N ALA A 44 1.18 20.40 23.99
CA ALA A 44 1.19 21.64 24.74
C ALA A 44 0.22 22.63 24.11
N ALA A 45 -0.15 23.68 24.80
CA ALA A 45 -1.09 24.69 24.29
C ALA A 45 -0.63 25.25 22.94
N GLY A 46 -1.34 24.89 21.86
CA GLY A 46 -1.06 25.30 20.50
C GLY A 46 -0.02 24.47 19.75
N GLU A 47 0.58 23.47 20.38
CA GLU A 47 1.51 22.54 19.70
C GLU A 47 0.82 21.19 19.48
N ARG A 48 0.66 20.81 18.21
CA ARG A 48 0.08 19.54 17.79
C ARG A 48 1.14 18.70 17.12
N VAL A 49 1.40 17.51 17.67
CA VAL A 49 2.37 16.56 17.17
C VAL A 49 1.64 15.37 16.55
N LEU A 50 2.13 14.93 15.39
CA LEU A 50 1.66 13.71 14.77
C LEU A 50 2.07 12.53 15.66
N THR A 51 1.08 11.86 16.23
CA THR A 51 1.30 10.58 16.92
C THR A 51 0.56 9.50 16.17
N GLY A 52 1.16 8.31 16.08
CA GLY A 52 0.40 7.14 15.70
C GLY A 52 -0.74 6.87 16.70
N PHE A 53 -1.64 5.98 16.37
CA PHE A 53 -2.75 5.62 17.24
C PHE A 53 -2.24 5.12 18.60
N LYS A 54 -2.88 5.55 19.69
CA LYS A 54 -2.53 5.11 21.04
C LYS A 54 -3.07 3.70 21.32
N ARG A 55 -2.24 2.82 21.82
CA ARG A 55 -2.63 1.53 22.40
C ARG A 55 -2.49 1.61 23.92
N GLY A 56 -3.59 1.48 24.64
CA GLY A 56 -3.55 1.45 26.10
C GLY A 56 -2.94 2.70 26.77
N GLY A 57 -3.07 3.89 26.16
CA GLY A 57 -2.61 5.15 26.76
C GLY A 57 -1.17 5.56 26.41
N ALA A 58 -0.36 4.71 25.79
CA ALA A 58 0.94 5.07 25.24
C ALA A 58 0.82 5.51 23.76
N PRO A 59 1.61 6.47 23.27
CA PRO A 59 1.64 6.74 21.84
C PRO A 59 2.06 5.47 21.10
N HIS A 60 1.21 4.98 20.17
CA HIS A 60 1.61 3.95 19.23
C HIS A 60 2.32 4.60 18.07
N GLY A 61 3.38 3.92 17.68
CA GLY A 61 4.14 4.26 16.53
C GLY A 61 3.29 4.22 15.25
N PHE A 62 3.80 4.86 14.25
CA PHE A 62 3.36 4.90 12.87
C PHE A 62 2.95 3.52 12.35
N THR A 63 1.98 3.45 11.46
CA THR A 63 1.97 2.36 10.49
C THR A 63 3.20 2.60 9.59
N PRO A 64 4.27 1.80 9.72
CA PRO A 64 5.59 2.20 9.19
C PRO A 64 5.70 2.07 7.68
N ARG A 65 4.62 1.63 7.02
CA ARG A 65 4.65 1.28 5.61
C ARG A 65 3.69 2.12 4.81
N ASN A 66 4.16 2.54 3.65
CA ASN A 66 3.33 3.16 2.63
C ASN A 66 2.23 2.19 2.18
N SER A 67 1.01 2.70 1.98
CA SER A 67 -0.08 1.88 1.44
C SER A 67 0.30 1.33 0.07
N PRO A 68 0.12 0.02 -0.18
CA PRO A 68 0.25 -0.51 -1.53
C PRO A 68 -0.75 0.17 -2.47
N ASP A 69 -0.35 0.32 -3.73
CA ASP A 69 -1.27 0.76 -4.78
C ASP A 69 -2.37 -0.29 -5.05
N LEU A 70 -3.44 0.10 -5.73
CA LEU A 70 -4.55 -0.78 -6.10
C LEU A 70 -4.48 -1.29 -7.54
N PHE A 71 -3.53 -0.77 -8.37
CA PHE A 71 -3.49 -1.07 -9.78
C PHE A 71 -3.16 -2.53 -10.07
N ASN A 72 -4.03 -3.18 -10.84
CA ASN A 72 -3.88 -4.56 -11.33
C ASN A 72 -3.67 -5.60 -10.19
N ARG A 73 -4.16 -5.32 -8.97
CA ARG A 73 -4.02 -6.22 -7.82
C ARG A 73 -4.93 -7.45 -7.92
N GLY A 74 -6.01 -7.39 -8.71
CA GLY A 74 -6.89 -8.53 -8.98
C GLY A 74 -6.33 -9.55 -9.96
N ASP A 75 -5.15 -9.32 -10.57
CA ASP A 75 -4.57 -10.26 -11.53
C ASP A 75 -4.18 -11.59 -10.86
N SER A 76 -4.55 -12.71 -11.50
CA SER A 76 -4.27 -14.07 -11.00
C SER A 76 -2.79 -14.43 -10.89
N ALA A 77 -1.90 -13.62 -11.49
CA ALA A 77 -0.45 -13.82 -11.37
C ALA A 77 0.11 -13.41 -10.00
N TRP A 78 -0.67 -12.73 -9.17
CA TRP A 78 -0.24 -12.43 -7.82
C TRP A 78 -0.19 -13.71 -6.98
N THR A 79 0.94 -13.94 -6.34
CA THR A 79 1.19 -15.06 -5.42
C THR A 79 1.37 -14.60 -3.98
N THR A 80 1.73 -13.32 -3.79
CA THR A 80 1.91 -12.69 -2.48
C THR A 80 1.38 -11.27 -2.45
N MET A 81 0.91 -10.80 -1.28
CA MET A 81 0.49 -9.42 -1.04
C MET A 81 1.18 -8.84 0.20
N PHE A 82 1.05 -7.53 0.40
CA PHE A 82 1.78 -6.70 1.34
C PHE A 82 3.28 -6.58 1.02
N TRP A 83 3.96 -5.60 1.64
CA TRP A 83 5.38 -5.34 1.46
C TRP A 83 6.30 -6.47 1.97
N ASP A 84 5.80 -7.25 2.92
CA ASP A 84 6.51 -8.36 3.55
C ASP A 84 6.01 -9.74 3.08
N SER A 85 5.26 -9.80 1.98
CA SER A 85 4.73 -11.04 1.41
C SER A 85 3.92 -11.90 2.38
N ARG A 86 3.37 -11.30 3.48
CA ARG A 86 2.69 -12.06 4.52
C ARG A 86 1.40 -12.74 4.07
N ALA A 87 0.67 -12.16 3.12
CA ALA A 87 -0.45 -12.83 2.48
C ALA A 87 0.06 -13.61 1.27
N HIS A 88 -0.30 -14.88 1.17
CA HIS A 88 0.20 -15.77 0.15
C HIS A 88 -0.80 -16.87 -0.23
N ARG A 89 -0.64 -17.39 -1.44
CA ARG A 89 -1.35 -18.57 -1.92
C ARG A 89 -0.65 -19.81 -1.36
N LYS A 90 -1.43 -20.75 -0.84
CA LYS A 90 -0.96 -22.05 -0.35
C LYS A 90 -0.83 -23.06 -1.51
N GLU A 91 -0.09 -24.13 -1.26
CA GLU A 91 0.05 -25.24 -2.23
C GLU A 91 -1.27 -25.97 -2.53
N ASP A 92 -2.19 -26.01 -1.56
CA ASP A 92 -3.53 -26.58 -1.70
C ASP A 92 -4.51 -25.67 -2.48
N GLY A 93 -4.05 -24.50 -2.92
CA GLY A 93 -4.84 -23.51 -3.64
C GLY A 93 -5.58 -22.51 -2.74
N GLY A 94 -5.61 -22.72 -1.42
CA GLY A 94 -6.15 -21.79 -0.45
C GLY A 94 -5.24 -20.58 -0.21
N PHE A 95 -5.66 -19.72 0.72
CA PHE A 95 -4.92 -18.51 1.09
C PHE A 95 -4.64 -18.46 2.58
N ALA A 96 -3.52 -17.86 2.94
CA ALA A 96 -3.16 -17.63 4.32
C ALA A 96 -2.38 -16.33 4.50
N VAL A 97 -2.35 -15.83 5.72
CA VAL A 97 -1.58 -14.66 6.09
C VAL A 97 -0.72 -14.95 7.31
N ASN A 98 0.58 -14.79 7.16
CA ASN A 98 1.52 -14.88 8.29
C ASN A 98 1.37 -13.64 9.16
N ALA A 99 0.99 -13.81 10.41
CA ALA A 99 0.84 -12.77 11.40
C ALA A 99 1.81 -12.96 12.56
N MET A 100 2.17 -11.87 13.22
CA MET A 100 3.00 -11.94 14.42
C MET A 100 2.12 -11.96 15.67
N ARG A 101 2.40 -12.91 16.56
CA ARG A 101 1.73 -12.98 17.85
C ARG A 101 2.45 -12.11 18.86
N ILE A 102 1.78 -11.03 19.29
CA ILE A 102 2.28 -10.11 20.34
C ILE A 102 1.72 -10.56 21.70
N THR A 103 2.09 -11.74 22.15
CA THR A 103 1.64 -12.28 23.45
C THR A 103 2.83 -12.74 24.28
N LYS A 104 2.55 -13.32 25.48
CA LYS A 104 3.55 -13.91 26.40
C LYS A 104 4.47 -14.96 25.73
N SER A 105 4.07 -15.48 24.58
CA SER A 105 4.89 -16.34 23.73
C SER A 105 4.92 -15.71 22.34
N PRO A 106 5.80 -14.73 22.09
CA PRO A 106 5.95 -14.11 20.78
C PRO A 106 6.34 -15.16 19.74
N GLY A 107 5.79 -15.06 18.55
CA GLY A 107 6.06 -15.96 17.44
C GLY A 107 5.14 -15.73 16.27
N LEU A 108 5.54 -16.24 15.12
CA LEU A 108 4.70 -16.24 13.93
C LEU A 108 3.57 -17.25 14.10
N TYR A 109 2.39 -16.85 13.68
CA TYR A 109 1.27 -17.77 13.48
C TYR A 109 0.64 -17.48 12.12
N GLN A 110 -0.04 -18.46 11.59
CA GLN A 110 -0.71 -18.35 10.30
C GLN A 110 -2.21 -18.16 10.55
N VAL A 111 -2.77 -17.14 9.94
CA VAL A 111 -4.21 -16.93 9.86
C VAL A 111 -4.67 -17.61 8.58
N GLU A 112 -5.38 -18.72 8.73
CA GLU A 112 -6.01 -19.42 7.62
C GLU A 112 -7.22 -18.61 7.14
N MET A 113 -7.31 -18.42 5.83
CA MET A 113 -8.47 -17.76 5.26
C MET A 113 -9.64 -18.74 5.14
N PRO A 114 -10.89 -18.28 5.35
CA PRO A 114 -12.07 -19.07 5.05
C PRO A 114 -12.04 -19.61 3.61
N ALA A 115 -12.63 -20.78 3.39
CA ALA A 115 -12.64 -21.44 2.08
C ALA A 115 -13.38 -20.63 1.01
N GLU A 116 -14.24 -19.71 1.41
CA GLU A 116 -15.00 -18.82 0.56
C GLU A 116 -14.20 -17.61 0.05
N VAL A 117 -12.98 -17.41 0.52
CA VAL A 117 -12.07 -16.37 -0.02
C VAL A 117 -11.62 -16.80 -1.41
N GLU A 118 -12.01 -16.04 -2.44
CA GLU A 118 -11.88 -16.44 -3.84
C GLU A 118 -10.50 -16.15 -4.44
N ASN A 119 -9.81 -15.15 -3.91
CA ASN A 119 -8.51 -14.73 -4.44
C ASN A 119 -7.63 -14.07 -3.37
N LEU A 120 -6.38 -13.82 -3.73
CA LEU A 120 -5.38 -13.25 -2.82
C LEU A 120 -5.70 -11.79 -2.43
N LEU A 121 -6.36 -11.04 -3.30
CA LEU A 121 -6.79 -9.67 -3.01
C LEU A 121 -7.90 -9.66 -1.94
N ALA A 122 -8.85 -10.60 -2.02
CA ALA A 122 -9.85 -10.81 -0.97
C ALA A 122 -9.20 -11.21 0.37
N ALA A 123 -8.20 -12.11 0.34
CA ALA A 123 -7.43 -12.44 1.53
C ALA A 123 -6.71 -11.21 2.12
N GLN A 124 -6.19 -10.33 1.28
CA GLN A 124 -5.62 -9.05 1.72
C GLN A 124 -6.67 -8.16 2.37
N ALA A 125 -7.88 -8.04 1.79
CA ALA A 125 -8.96 -7.20 2.30
C ALA A 125 -9.48 -7.64 3.70
N MET A 126 -9.26 -8.90 4.08
CA MET A 126 -9.62 -9.40 5.41
C MET A 126 -8.71 -8.91 6.54
N MET A 127 -7.53 -8.36 6.23
CA MET A 127 -6.50 -8.10 7.25
C MET A 127 -6.57 -6.73 7.92
N PRO A 128 -6.81 -5.60 7.23
CA PRO A 128 -6.81 -4.26 7.84
C PRO A 128 -7.79 -4.14 9.01
N VAL A 129 -8.92 -4.82 8.92
CA VAL A 129 -9.97 -4.83 9.95
C VAL A 129 -9.55 -5.53 11.24
N LEU A 130 -8.45 -6.29 11.24
CA LEU A 130 -7.89 -6.95 12.41
C LEU A 130 -6.90 -6.06 13.17
N SER A 131 -6.36 -5.05 12.52
CA SER A 131 -5.37 -4.13 13.09
C SER A 131 -6.04 -3.01 13.86
N ASN A 132 -5.64 -2.81 15.12
CA ASN A 132 -6.09 -1.69 15.94
C ASN A 132 -5.71 -0.35 15.33
N ASP A 133 -4.55 -0.31 14.72
CA ASP A 133 -3.93 0.93 14.22
C ASP A 133 -4.43 1.28 12.81
N GLU A 134 -5.06 0.32 12.11
CA GLU A 134 -5.62 0.55 10.77
C GLU A 134 -7.14 0.78 10.82
N MET A 135 -7.93 -0.25 11.10
CA MET A 135 -9.39 -0.16 10.97
C MET A 135 -10.20 -0.59 12.19
N ARG A 136 -9.69 -1.50 13.03
CA ARG A 136 -10.45 -2.06 14.16
C ARG A 136 -10.71 -1.04 15.25
N GLY A 137 -9.72 -0.20 15.54
CA GLY A 137 -9.72 0.68 16.69
C GLY A 137 -9.41 -0.05 18.01
N ALA A 138 -9.27 0.70 19.09
CA ALA A 138 -8.92 0.21 20.41
C ALA A 138 -10.13 0.09 21.34
N LYS A 139 -9.95 -0.68 22.43
CA LYS A 139 -10.96 -0.80 23.50
C LYS A 139 -11.24 0.55 24.13
N GLY A 140 -12.51 0.93 24.16
CA GLY A 140 -12.98 2.19 24.75
C GLY A 140 -13.13 3.32 23.74
N GLU A 141 -12.74 3.14 22.48
CA GLU A 141 -12.98 4.11 21.43
C GLU A 141 -14.44 4.10 20.98
N THR A 142 -14.86 5.22 20.41
CA THR A 142 -16.17 5.39 19.77
C THR A 142 -16.04 5.29 18.26
N GLY A 143 -17.07 4.77 17.60
CA GLY A 143 -17.19 4.76 16.14
C GLY A 143 -17.49 6.14 15.56
N ALA A 144 -17.61 6.20 14.24
CA ALA A 144 -17.90 7.44 13.49
C ALA A 144 -19.23 8.10 13.89
N THR A 145 -20.19 7.33 14.38
CA THR A 145 -21.51 7.79 14.84
C THR A 145 -21.54 8.19 16.32
N GLY A 146 -20.40 8.16 17.03
CA GLY A 146 -20.29 8.46 18.45
C GLY A 146 -20.68 7.31 19.39
N GLU A 147 -21.10 6.17 18.85
CA GLU A 147 -21.39 4.96 19.61
C GLU A 147 -20.13 4.21 20.00
N ARG A 148 -20.25 3.35 21.00
CA ARG A 148 -19.14 2.49 21.42
C ARG A 148 -18.72 1.59 20.25
N ASN A 149 -17.43 1.57 19.92
CA ASN A 149 -16.88 0.68 18.92
C ASN A 149 -16.87 -0.77 19.45
N GLU A 150 -17.84 -1.57 19.05
CA GLU A 150 -18.02 -2.95 19.49
C GLU A 150 -16.87 -3.86 19.02
N VAL A 151 -16.35 -3.62 17.81
CA VAL A 151 -15.24 -4.39 17.25
C VAL A 151 -13.95 -4.15 18.03
N GLY A 152 -13.70 -2.91 18.45
CA GLY A 152 -12.58 -2.54 19.31
C GLY A 152 -12.59 -3.19 20.69
N GLN A 153 -13.75 -3.71 21.16
CA GLN A 153 -13.84 -4.43 22.42
C GLN A 153 -13.36 -5.89 22.31
N ILE A 154 -13.37 -6.46 21.12
CA ILE A 154 -12.96 -7.84 20.89
C ILE A 154 -11.44 -7.92 21.06
N PRO A 155 -10.90 -8.83 21.90
CA PRO A 155 -9.46 -8.99 22.04
C PRO A 155 -8.81 -9.32 20.69
N GLY A 156 -7.62 -8.79 20.42
CA GLY A 156 -6.84 -9.19 19.27
C GLY A 156 -6.60 -10.69 19.19
N GLN A 157 -6.38 -11.23 18.01
CA GLN A 157 -6.23 -12.68 17.75
C GLN A 157 -7.54 -13.50 17.91
N ASN A 158 -8.69 -12.82 17.81
CA ASN A 158 -9.99 -13.45 17.65
C ASN A 158 -10.57 -13.03 16.30
N GLU A 159 -9.86 -13.40 15.25
CA GLU A 159 -10.13 -13.00 13.86
C GLU A 159 -11.57 -13.31 13.47
N GLU A 160 -12.03 -14.53 13.76
CA GLU A 160 -13.39 -14.98 13.44
C GLU A 160 -14.46 -14.10 14.11
N GLN A 161 -14.25 -13.74 15.39
CA GLN A 161 -15.20 -12.89 16.12
C GLN A 161 -15.22 -11.46 15.58
N ILE A 162 -14.04 -10.93 15.17
CA ILE A 162 -13.92 -9.60 14.58
C ILE A 162 -14.64 -9.59 13.23
N TRP A 163 -14.40 -10.58 12.39
CA TRP A 163 -15.05 -10.72 11.10
C TRP A 163 -16.56 -10.90 11.22
N ALA A 164 -17.02 -11.72 12.18
CA ALA A 164 -18.44 -11.91 12.46
C ALA A 164 -19.10 -10.58 12.88
N ALA A 165 -18.53 -9.85 13.84
CA ALA A 165 -19.08 -8.58 14.30
C ALA A 165 -19.16 -7.54 13.17
N LEU A 166 -18.18 -7.51 12.26
CA LEU A 166 -18.22 -6.63 11.09
C LEU A 166 -19.32 -7.04 10.10
N MET A 167 -19.49 -8.34 9.87
CA MET A 167 -20.57 -8.80 9.00
C MET A 167 -21.95 -8.53 9.60
N ASP A 168 -22.12 -8.73 10.89
CA ASP A 168 -23.36 -8.37 11.62
C ASP A 168 -23.68 -6.88 11.47
N ARG A 169 -22.66 -6.01 11.58
CA ARG A 169 -22.81 -4.56 11.35
C ARG A 169 -23.28 -4.27 9.93
N LEU A 170 -22.68 -4.89 8.92
CA LEU A 170 -23.06 -4.71 7.52
C LEU A 170 -24.47 -5.21 7.26
N LEU A 171 -24.81 -6.41 7.70
CA LEU A 171 -26.14 -7.00 7.50
C LEU A 171 -27.24 -6.34 8.35
N GLY A 172 -26.87 -5.64 9.42
CA GLY A 172 -27.76 -4.79 10.20
C GLY A 172 -28.26 -3.55 9.46
N ILE A 173 -27.59 -3.16 8.36
CA ILE A 173 -27.96 -2.02 7.53
C ILE A 173 -28.80 -2.52 6.34
N PRO A 174 -30.12 -2.16 6.22
CA PRO A 174 -31.01 -2.72 5.21
C PRO A 174 -30.47 -2.60 3.77
N GLY A 175 -29.90 -1.47 3.41
CA GLY A 175 -29.34 -1.28 2.06
C GLY A 175 -28.16 -2.20 1.74
N TYR A 176 -27.26 -2.45 2.68
CA TYR A 176 -26.18 -3.44 2.48
C TYR A 176 -26.74 -4.86 2.43
N ARG A 177 -27.72 -5.19 3.27
CA ARG A 177 -28.39 -6.50 3.23
C ARG A 177 -29.00 -6.80 1.86
N GLU A 178 -29.67 -5.81 1.24
CA GLU A 178 -30.23 -5.93 -0.11
C GLU A 178 -29.14 -6.11 -1.18
N LEU A 179 -28.03 -5.36 -1.07
CA LEU A 179 -26.91 -5.48 -1.99
C LEU A 179 -26.26 -6.87 -1.89
N PHE A 180 -26.06 -7.39 -0.68
CA PHE A 180 -25.54 -8.74 -0.49
C PHE A 180 -26.49 -9.82 -1.02
N ALA A 181 -27.80 -9.68 -0.80
CA ALA A 181 -28.78 -10.61 -1.36
C ALA A 181 -28.78 -10.63 -2.90
N LYS A 182 -28.52 -9.50 -3.53
CA LYS A 182 -28.37 -9.41 -5.00
C LYS A 182 -27.05 -9.98 -5.49
N ALA A 183 -25.97 -9.79 -4.75
CA ALA A 183 -24.63 -10.28 -5.12
C ALA A 183 -24.50 -11.80 -4.96
N TYR A 184 -25.21 -12.40 -4.00
CA TYR A 184 -25.18 -13.82 -3.68
C TYR A 184 -26.58 -14.44 -3.68
N PRO A 185 -27.28 -14.47 -4.84
CA PRO A 185 -28.69 -14.88 -4.92
C PRO A 185 -28.91 -16.36 -4.56
N GLU A 186 -27.87 -17.19 -4.62
CA GLU A 186 -27.90 -18.61 -4.30
C GLU A 186 -27.74 -18.92 -2.81
N LYS A 187 -27.46 -17.90 -1.98
CA LYS A 187 -27.20 -18.05 -0.54
C LYS A 187 -28.28 -17.32 0.28
N ALA A 188 -28.65 -17.89 1.41
CA ALA A 188 -29.39 -17.14 2.40
C ALA A 188 -28.50 -16.01 2.95
N VAL A 189 -29.01 -14.78 3.02
CA VAL A 189 -28.22 -13.60 3.41
C VAL A 189 -27.66 -13.74 4.83
N GLU A 190 -28.37 -14.48 5.70
CA GLU A 190 -27.97 -14.79 7.06
C GLU A 190 -26.78 -15.76 7.13
N SER A 191 -26.51 -16.49 6.06
CA SER A 191 -25.36 -17.41 5.98
C SER A 191 -24.09 -16.75 5.45
N LEU A 192 -24.17 -15.48 5.03
CA LEU A 192 -23.04 -14.75 4.54
C LEU A 192 -22.15 -14.31 5.71
N HIS A 193 -20.84 -14.38 5.51
CA HIS A 193 -19.83 -13.97 6.47
C HIS A 193 -18.81 -13.04 5.82
N PHE A 194 -17.83 -12.53 6.58
CA PHE A 194 -16.96 -11.44 6.14
C PHE A 194 -16.12 -11.77 4.89
N ALA A 195 -15.84 -13.06 4.61
CA ALA A 195 -15.20 -13.42 3.35
C ALA A 195 -15.98 -12.97 2.11
N HIS A 196 -17.32 -12.99 2.17
CA HIS A 196 -18.17 -12.49 1.07
C HIS A 196 -18.05 -10.97 0.91
N ALA A 197 -17.90 -10.23 2.02
CA ALA A 197 -17.61 -8.80 1.95
C ALA A 197 -16.20 -8.54 1.38
N ALA A 198 -15.21 -9.32 1.77
CA ALA A 198 -13.85 -9.24 1.24
C ALA A 198 -13.80 -9.56 -0.27
N ASN A 199 -14.56 -10.57 -0.72
CA ASN A 199 -14.70 -10.87 -2.14
C ASN A 199 -15.35 -9.72 -2.92
N ALA A 200 -16.36 -9.06 -2.34
CA ALA A 200 -16.98 -7.88 -2.97
C ALA A 200 -15.99 -6.72 -3.10
N ILE A 201 -15.15 -6.47 -2.08
CA ILE A 201 -14.07 -5.48 -2.14
C ILE A 201 -13.08 -5.86 -3.24
N ALA A 202 -12.60 -7.10 -3.26
CA ALA A 202 -11.65 -7.57 -4.25
C ALA A 202 -12.21 -7.54 -5.68
N SER A 203 -13.50 -7.85 -5.86
CA SER A 203 -14.19 -7.75 -7.15
C SER A 203 -14.25 -6.30 -7.62
N PHE A 204 -14.61 -5.38 -6.73
CA PHE A 204 -14.60 -3.95 -7.02
C PHE A 204 -13.20 -3.47 -7.41
N GLU A 205 -12.19 -3.79 -6.63
CA GLU A 205 -10.79 -3.38 -6.92
C GLU A 205 -10.31 -3.98 -8.24
N THR A 206 -10.69 -5.22 -8.55
CA THR A 206 -10.34 -5.88 -9.80
C THR A 206 -10.98 -5.17 -10.99
N ASP A 207 -12.27 -4.88 -10.92
CA ASP A 207 -13.00 -4.22 -12.00
C ASP A 207 -12.54 -2.76 -12.19
N ALA A 208 -12.43 -2.02 -11.10
CA ALA A 208 -12.12 -0.59 -11.12
C ALA A 208 -10.65 -0.28 -11.46
N PHE A 209 -9.70 -1.12 -11.04
CA PHE A 209 -8.28 -0.80 -11.12
C PHE A 209 -7.46 -1.77 -12.00
N THR A 210 -8.10 -2.63 -12.79
CA THR A 210 -7.41 -3.39 -13.84
C THR A 210 -7.27 -2.51 -15.09
N LEU A 211 -6.13 -1.83 -15.20
CA LEU A 211 -5.84 -0.85 -16.24
C LEU A 211 -4.72 -1.39 -17.15
N LEU A 212 -5.06 -1.72 -18.40
CA LEU A 212 -4.18 -2.36 -19.38
C LEU A 212 -4.16 -1.58 -20.73
N ASP A 213 -4.35 -0.26 -20.68
CA ASP A 213 -4.40 0.61 -21.84
C ASP A 213 -3.24 1.62 -21.91
N SER A 214 -2.15 1.33 -21.18
CA SER A 214 -0.96 2.18 -21.21
C SER A 214 -0.35 2.24 -22.62
N PRO A 215 0.44 3.29 -22.95
CA PRO A 215 1.20 3.32 -24.19
C PRO A 215 2.03 2.05 -24.41
N PHE A 216 2.65 1.51 -23.37
CA PHE A 216 3.41 0.28 -23.45
C PHE A 216 2.54 -0.94 -23.74
N ASP A 217 1.32 -1.03 -23.18
CA ASP A 217 0.37 -2.11 -23.48
C ASP A 217 -0.04 -2.08 -24.95
N ARG A 218 -0.33 -0.91 -25.51
CA ARG A 218 -0.67 -0.74 -26.93
C ARG A 218 0.52 -1.12 -27.84
N PHE A 219 1.73 -0.76 -27.45
CA PHE A 219 2.94 -1.15 -28.16
C PHE A 219 3.08 -2.69 -28.19
N LEU A 220 2.88 -3.36 -27.05
CA LEU A 220 2.90 -4.83 -26.97
C LEU A 220 1.78 -5.48 -27.80
N ALA A 221 0.66 -4.80 -27.96
CA ALA A 221 -0.46 -5.24 -28.82
C ALA A 221 -0.22 -4.98 -30.31
N GLY A 222 0.94 -4.40 -30.70
CA GLY A 222 1.33 -4.20 -32.10
C GLY A 222 1.14 -2.76 -32.63
N ASP A 223 0.79 -1.81 -31.77
CA ASP A 223 0.77 -0.38 -32.14
C ASP A 223 2.19 0.21 -32.02
N ASP A 224 2.95 0.12 -33.08
CA ASP A 224 4.31 0.69 -33.14
C ASP A 224 4.35 2.20 -32.88
N SER A 225 3.26 2.93 -33.08
CA SER A 225 3.20 4.37 -32.84
C SER A 225 2.95 4.75 -31.38
N ALA A 226 2.60 3.80 -30.53
CA ALA A 226 2.22 4.02 -29.14
C ALA A 226 3.37 4.50 -28.24
N LEU A 227 4.63 4.21 -28.63
CA LEU A 227 5.81 4.69 -27.93
C LEU A 227 6.64 5.62 -28.82
N ASP A 228 7.08 6.73 -28.26
CA ASP A 228 8.07 7.59 -28.90
C ASP A 228 9.50 7.01 -28.81
N THR A 229 10.46 7.68 -29.43
CA THR A 229 11.86 7.24 -29.47
C THR A 229 12.48 7.16 -28.08
N SER A 230 12.22 8.13 -27.20
CA SER A 230 12.78 8.17 -25.83
C SER A 230 12.23 7.04 -24.99
N GLN A 231 10.94 6.77 -25.09
CA GLN A 231 10.28 5.67 -24.39
C GLN A 231 10.81 4.28 -24.83
N ARG A 232 11.07 4.11 -26.14
CA ARG A 232 11.67 2.87 -26.66
C ARG A 232 13.12 2.69 -26.22
N GLU A 233 13.92 3.75 -26.25
CA GLU A 233 15.30 3.72 -25.75
C GLU A 233 15.33 3.44 -24.25
N GLY A 234 14.42 4.06 -23.49
CA GLY A 234 14.25 3.79 -22.07
C GLY A 234 13.85 2.35 -21.78
N ALA A 235 12.91 1.77 -22.57
CA ALA A 235 12.56 0.37 -22.48
C ALA A 235 13.77 -0.53 -22.70
N LYS A 236 14.57 -0.25 -23.74
CA LYS A 236 15.80 -0.99 -24.00
C LYS A 236 16.78 -0.92 -22.82
N LEU A 237 16.97 0.27 -22.23
CA LEU A 237 17.81 0.43 -21.03
C LEU A 237 17.28 -0.39 -19.85
N PHE A 238 15.97 -0.36 -19.61
CA PHE A 238 15.30 -1.08 -18.53
C PHE A 238 15.57 -2.60 -18.59
N TYR A 239 15.46 -3.19 -19.79
CA TYR A 239 15.67 -4.62 -20.01
C TYR A 239 17.14 -5.01 -20.15
N THR A 240 18.07 -4.07 -20.33
CA THR A 240 19.48 -4.36 -20.60
C THR A 240 20.41 -3.70 -19.59
N LYS A 241 20.98 -2.51 -19.92
CA LYS A 241 22.05 -1.84 -19.19
C LYS A 241 21.63 -1.48 -17.76
N ALA A 242 20.40 -1.00 -17.55
CA ALA A 242 19.88 -0.60 -16.25
C ALA A 242 19.51 -1.81 -15.36
N ARG A 243 19.29 -3.00 -15.96
CA ARG A 243 19.01 -4.26 -15.27
C ARG A 243 17.75 -4.26 -14.40
N CYS A 244 16.84 -3.31 -14.61
CA CYS A 244 15.59 -3.20 -13.83
C CYS A 244 14.73 -4.46 -13.96
N ALA A 245 14.70 -5.07 -15.17
CA ALA A 245 13.97 -6.29 -15.44
C ALA A 245 14.50 -7.54 -14.69
N ALA A 246 15.61 -7.46 -13.97
CA ALA A 246 16.08 -8.56 -13.11
C ALA A 246 15.13 -8.81 -11.92
N CYS A 247 14.42 -7.79 -11.46
CA CYS A 247 13.39 -7.87 -10.43
C CYS A 247 12.02 -7.45 -10.97
N HIS A 248 11.98 -6.43 -11.83
CA HIS A 248 10.75 -5.89 -12.40
C HIS A 248 10.45 -6.54 -13.78
N SER A 249 10.05 -7.80 -13.79
CA SER A 249 9.77 -8.58 -15.00
C SER A 249 8.34 -9.07 -15.08
N GLY A 250 7.98 -9.69 -16.23
CA GLY A 250 6.66 -10.22 -16.49
C GLY A 250 5.59 -9.13 -16.69
N LYS A 251 4.33 -9.56 -16.83
CA LYS A 251 3.21 -8.68 -17.17
C LYS A 251 2.89 -7.62 -16.09
N LEU A 252 3.29 -7.87 -14.86
CA LEU A 252 3.10 -6.97 -13.72
C LEU A 252 4.36 -6.18 -13.36
N PHE A 253 5.49 -6.43 -14.04
CA PHE A 253 6.77 -5.81 -13.69
C PHE A 253 7.19 -6.06 -12.24
N THR A 254 7.12 -7.32 -11.81
CA THR A 254 7.56 -7.77 -10.48
C THR A 254 7.90 -9.26 -10.51
N ASP A 255 8.97 -9.63 -9.83
CA ASP A 255 9.31 -11.03 -9.54
C ASP A 255 8.60 -11.55 -8.28
N GLN A 256 7.92 -10.66 -7.54
CA GLN A 256 7.25 -10.90 -6.25
C GLN A 256 8.18 -11.43 -5.15
N LEU A 257 9.49 -11.44 -5.40
CA LEU A 257 10.49 -11.78 -4.40
C LEU A 257 10.81 -10.57 -3.53
N ALA A 258 11.48 -10.82 -2.41
CA ALA A 258 11.90 -9.76 -1.51
C ALA A 258 13.38 -9.43 -1.67
N HIS A 259 13.68 -8.14 -1.75
CA HIS A 259 15.02 -7.62 -1.94
C HIS A 259 15.31 -6.48 -0.95
N ASN A 260 16.47 -6.52 -0.32
CA ASN A 260 17.00 -5.34 0.35
C ASN A 260 17.69 -4.46 -0.71
N ILE A 261 17.13 -3.30 -0.94
CA ILE A 261 17.65 -2.30 -1.87
C ILE A 261 18.25 -1.09 -1.16
N GLY A 262 18.49 -1.16 0.16
CA GLY A 262 19.17 -0.13 0.94
C GLY A 262 18.34 1.11 1.23
N VAL A 263 17.01 1.00 1.32
CA VAL A 263 16.13 2.14 1.66
C VAL A 263 16.34 2.56 3.10
N ILE A 264 16.53 3.86 3.33
CA ILE A 264 16.66 4.44 4.68
C ILE A 264 15.38 4.12 5.50
N PRO A 265 15.49 3.60 6.72
CA PRO A 265 14.32 3.36 7.56
C PRO A 265 13.72 4.67 8.07
N ILE A 266 12.38 4.73 8.08
CA ILE A 266 11.60 5.86 8.61
C ILE A 266 10.56 5.29 9.57
N GLY A 267 10.55 5.79 10.79
CA GLY A 267 9.64 5.32 11.83
C GLY A 267 10.04 3.97 12.43
N PRO A 268 9.24 3.46 13.38
CA PRO A 268 9.48 2.19 14.05
C PRO A 268 9.18 1.00 13.12
N GLY A 269 9.60 -0.18 13.54
CA GLY A 269 9.13 -1.43 12.93
C GLY A 269 7.65 -1.72 13.24
N PRO A 270 7.08 -2.72 12.56
CA PRO A 270 5.68 -3.13 12.77
C PRO A 270 5.46 -3.77 14.15
N ASP A 271 6.50 -4.24 14.82
CA ASP A 271 6.47 -4.67 16.23
C ASP A 271 6.88 -3.49 17.13
N PRO A 272 6.11 -3.17 18.20
CA PRO A 272 6.47 -2.10 19.11
C PRO A 272 7.86 -2.22 19.77
N ALA A 273 8.45 -3.41 19.78
CA ALA A 273 9.80 -3.65 20.28
C ALA A 273 10.90 -3.35 19.25
N GLU A 274 10.53 -3.07 18.00
CA GLU A 274 11.48 -2.89 16.91
C GLU A 274 11.65 -1.42 16.57
N ILE A 275 12.90 -0.99 16.62
CA ILE A 275 13.27 0.40 16.33
C ILE A 275 13.04 0.72 14.84
N VAL A 276 13.23 -0.27 13.94
CA VAL A 276 13.09 -0.12 12.50
C VAL A 276 12.40 -1.34 11.88
N ASP A 277 11.82 -1.15 10.70
CA ASP A 277 11.20 -2.24 9.95
C ASP A 277 12.27 -3.11 9.26
N PHE A 278 12.36 -4.37 9.67
CA PHE A 278 13.27 -5.36 9.07
C PHE A 278 12.68 -6.12 7.87
N GLY A 279 11.53 -5.71 7.37
CA GLY A 279 10.89 -6.31 6.19
C GLY A 279 10.43 -7.74 6.43
N ILE A 280 10.73 -8.65 5.49
CA ILE A 280 10.28 -10.05 5.59
C ILE A 280 10.93 -10.80 6.75
N ALA A 281 12.05 -10.33 7.29
CA ALA A 281 12.71 -10.99 8.41
C ALA A 281 11.83 -11.05 9.67
N HIS A 282 10.82 -10.18 9.80
CA HIS A 282 9.83 -10.24 10.86
C HIS A 282 8.81 -11.38 10.70
N ARG A 283 8.55 -11.78 9.46
CA ARG A 283 7.39 -12.59 9.07
C ARG A 283 7.74 -14.00 8.62
N SER A 284 9.00 -14.27 8.50
CA SER A 284 9.50 -15.59 8.10
C SER A 284 10.62 -16.01 9.03
N ASN A 285 10.86 -17.32 9.15
CA ASN A 285 12.11 -17.83 9.68
C ASN A 285 13.31 -17.49 8.76
N ALA A 286 13.14 -16.43 7.96
CA ALA A 286 14.18 -15.90 7.09
C ALA A 286 15.38 -15.50 7.96
N GLY A 287 16.54 -15.92 7.56
CA GLY A 287 17.78 -15.63 8.28
C GLY A 287 18.06 -14.13 8.35
N LEU A 288 19.02 -13.74 9.20
CA LEU A 288 19.46 -12.36 9.36
C LEU A 288 19.99 -11.72 8.07
N ASP A 289 20.27 -12.51 7.06
CA ASP A 289 20.64 -12.09 5.70
C ASP A 289 19.49 -11.51 4.88
N GLN A 290 18.25 -11.73 5.30
CA GLN A 290 17.05 -11.16 4.68
C GLN A 290 16.50 -9.92 5.41
N LYS A 291 17.25 -9.36 6.35
CA LYS A 291 16.89 -8.07 6.96
C LYS A 291 16.73 -6.98 5.89
N PHE A 292 15.74 -6.11 6.10
CA PHE A 292 15.41 -4.98 5.22
C PHE A 292 15.00 -5.38 3.80
N ALA A 293 14.67 -6.65 3.58
CA ALA A 293 14.15 -7.10 2.31
C ALA A 293 12.62 -6.91 2.27
N PHE A 294 12.16 -6.26 1.20
CA PHE A 294 10.74 -6.00 0.92
C PHE A 294 10.39 -6.52 -0.46
N ARG A 295 9.14 -6.93 -0.63
CA ARG A 295 8.65 -7.45 -1.89
C ARG A 295 8.78 -6.41 -3.00
N THR A 296 9.25 -6.84 -4.16
CA THR A 296 9.28 -6.03 -5.38
C THR A 296 7.87 -5.56 -5.75
N PRO A 297 7.58 -4.25 -5.76
CA PRO A 297 6.28 -3.75 -6.20
C PRO A 297 6.13 -3.87 -7.72
N ALA A 298 4.88 -3.90 -8.21
CA ALA A 298 4.58 -3.75 -9.63
C ALA A 298 4.93 -2.33 -10.10
N LEU A 299 5.20 -2.16 -11.41
CA LEU A 299 5.49 -0.84 -11.97
C LEU A 299 4.40 -0.31 -12.90
N ARG A 300 3.31 -1.05 -13.15
CA ARG A 300 2.16 -0.49 -13.87
C ARG A 300 1.61 0.70 -13.13
N ASN A 301 1.42 1.81 -13.85
CA ASN A 301 0.97 3.08 -13.29
C ASN A 301 1.91 3.69 -12.23
N VAL A 302 3.19 3.28 -12.17
CA VAL A 302 4.14 3.71 -11.14
C VAL A 302 4.30 5.23 -11.04
N ALA A 303 4.14 5.97 -12.14
CA ALA A 303 4.21 7.43 -12.13
C ALA A 303 3.08 8.10 -11.32
N LEU A 304 2.02 7.35 -10.96
CA LEU A 304 0.88 7.83 -10.17
C LEU A 304 0.97 7.45 -8.68
N THR A 305 1.97 6.66 -8.26
CA THR A 305 1.98 5.99 -6.95
C THR A 305 3.00 6.58 -5.97
N ALA A 306 3.37 7.85 -6.14
CA ALA A 306 4.18 8.56 -5.15
C ALA A 306 3.43 8.69 -3.80
N PRO A 307 4.16 8.65 -2.65
CA PRO A 307 5.60 8.49 -2.50
C PRO A 307 6.05 7.03 -2.73
N TYR A 308 7.34 6.86 -3.02
CA TYR A 308 7.92 5.58 -3.40
C TYR A 308 8.61 4.86 -2.24
N MET A 309 8.87 3.57 -2.42
CA MET A 309 9.39 2.60 -1.46
C MET A 309 8.35 2.16 -0.42
N HIS A 310 8.70 1.14 0.35
CA HIS A 310 7.82 0.55 1.36
C HIS A 310 7.40 1.52 2.48
N ASN A 311 8.18 2.57 2.70
CA ASN A 311 7.98 3.59 3.74
C ASN A 311 7.82 5.02 3.18
N GLY A 312 7.69 5.18 1.86
CA GLY A 312 7.52 6.49 1.24
C GLY A 312 8.77 7.38 1.25
N ALA A 313 9.98 6.78 1.39
CA ALA A 313 11.23 7.52 1.53
C ALA A 313 11.55 8.48 0.39
N TYR A 314 11.03 8.26 -0.81
CA TYR A 314 11.29 9.11 -1.98
C TYR A 314 9.98 9.66 -2.54
N THR A 315 9.90 10.97 -2.69
CA THR A 315 8.69 11.67 -3.14
C THR A 315 8.58 11.80 -4.65
N THR A 316 9.66 11.55 -5.40
CA THR A 316 9.67 11.60 -6.86
C THR A 316 10.12 10.28 -7.48
N LEU A 317 9.60 9.95 -8.67
CA LEU A 317 10.00 8.77 -9.42
C LEU A 317 11.49 8.81 -9.78
N GLU A 318 12.01 9.98 -10.11
CA GLU A 318 13.43 10.17 -10.39
C GLU A 318 14.31 9.82 -9.18
N ALA A 319 13.96 10.33 -7.99
CA ALA A 319 14.71 10.02 -6.78
C ALA A 319 14.70 8.51 -6.47
N ALA A 320 13.57 7.84 -6.69
CA ALA A 320 13.46 6.39 -6.55
C ALA A 320 14.34 5.64 -7.57
N VAL A 321 14.35 6.06 -8.84
CA VAL A 321 15.23 5.48 -9.88
C VAL A 321 16.69 5.70 -9.52
N ARG A 322 17.10 6.91 -9.16
CA ARG A 322 18.48 7.23 -8.77
C ARG A 322 18.95 6.43 -7.54
N HIS A 323 18.04 6.18 -6.60
CA HIS A 323 18.34 5.29 -5.47
C HIS A 323 18.68 3.87 -5.94
N HIS A 324 17.90 3.27 -6.83
CA HIS A 324 18.17 1.93 -7.36
C HIS A 324 19.53 1.83 -8.08
N LEU A 325 19.95 2.91 -8.73
CA LEU A 325 21.25 2.95 -9.43
C LEU A 325 22.42 3.07 -8.47
N GLN A 326 22.26 3.73 -7.33
CA GLN A 326 23.33 4.01 -6.36
C GLN A 326 22.82 3.87 -4.91
N PRO A 327 22.33 2.71 -4.47
CA PRO A 327 21.64 2.56 -3.19
C PRO A 327 22.52 2.94 -1.97
N GLU A 328 23.78 2.53 -1.95
CA GLU A 328 24.70 2.85 -0.84
C GLU A 328 24.96 4.35 -0.72
N ARG A 329 25.20 5.02 -1.87
CA ARG A 329 25.39 6.48 -1.89
C ARG A 329 24.12 7.22 -1.51
N SER A 330 22.98 6.79 -2.05
CA SER A 330 21.69 7.39 -1.77
C SER A 330 21.30 7.24 -0.28
N LEU A 331 21.65 6.12 0.34
CA LEU A 331 21.49 5.90 1.78
C LEU A 331 22.37 6.89 2.59
N ASP A 332 23.66 7.02 2.25
CA ASP A 332 24.60 7.88 2.98
C ASP A 332 24.34 9.39 2.79
N GLN A 333 23.66 9.76 1.72
CA GLN A 333 23.37 11.14 1.35
C GLN A 333 21.87 11.44 1.35
N TYR A 334 21.11 10.66 2.09
CA TYR A 334 19.66 10.85 2.13
C TYR A 334 19.30 12.23 2.69
N ASP A 335 18.44 12.95 1.94
CA ASP A 335 17.94 14.26 2.34
C ASP A 335 16.53 14.12 2.92
N PRO A 336 16.35 14.25 4.25
CA PRO A 336 15.03 14.14 4.86
C PRO A 336 14.11 15.33 4.53
N THR A 337 14.62 16.42 3.94
CA THR A 337 13.78 17.58 3.60
C THR A 337 12.75 17.29 2.51
N GLN A 338 12.94 16.23 1.71
CA GLN A 338 11.94 15.74 0.78
C GLN A 338 10.68 15.18 1.44
N LEU A 339 10.76 14.80 2.71
CA LEU A 339 9.61 14.34 3.48
C LEU A 339 8.77 15.51 4.01
N GLU A 340 7.49 15.23 4.25
CA GLU A 340 6.66 16.15 5.03
C GLU A 340 7.34 16.44 6.37
N PRO A 341 7.24 17.67 6.91
CA PRO A 341 7.98 18.10 8.09
C PRO A 341 7.85 17.15 9.30
N GLU A 342 6.66 16.55 9.45
CA GLU A 342 6.32 15.65 10.55
C GLU A 342 7.13 14.35 10.54
N PHE A 343 7.57 13.89 9.37
CA PHE A 343 8.31 12.63 9.23
C PHE A 343 9.83 12.79 9.29
N ARG A 344 10.36 14.02 9.16
CA ARG A 344 11.79 14.26 9.08
C ARG A 344 12.54 13.76 10.32
N GLY A 345 11.94 13.93 11.49
CA GLY A 345 12.51 13.46 12.76
C GLY A 345 12.41 11.95 13.00
N ALA A 346 11.70 11.23 12.13
CA ALA A 346 11.56 9.77 12.22
C ALA A 346 12.57 9.00 11.36
N VAL A 347 13.46 9.70 10.64
CA VAL A 347 14.50 9.08 9.82
C VAL A 347 15.60 8.50 10.71
N HIS A 348 15.94 7.23 10.50
CA HIS A 348 16.98 6.53 11.24
C HIS A 348 18.33 6.62 10.52
N ASP A 349 19.03 7.72 10.74
CA ASP A 349 20.39 7.97 10.22
C ASP A 349 21.48 7.45 11.20
N ASP A 350 21.38 6.17 11.55
CA ASP A 350 22.33 5.51 12.46
C ASP A 350 23.37 4.70 11.67
N PRO A 351 24.70 4.93 11.91
CA PRO A 351 25.77 4.21 11.21
C PRO A 351 25.71 2.68 11.36
N LEU A 352 25.17 2.16 12.46
CA LEU A 352 25.01 0.71 12.66
C LEU A 352 23.90 0.16 11.77
N ILE A 353 22.80 0.88 11.63
CA ILE A 353 21.70 0.53 10.73
C ILE A 353 22.18 0.60 9.28
N HIS A 354 22.90 1.66 8.88
CA HIS A 354 23.48 1.79 7.55
C HIS A 354 24.44 0.64 7.21
N ARG A 355 25.29 0.26 8.17
CA ARG A 355 26.21 -0.88 8.00
C ARG A 355 25.42 -2.18 7.77
N ASP A 356 24.38 -2.44 8.54
CA ASP A 356 23.56 -3.64 8.40
C ASP A 356 22.79 -3.66 7.07
N LEU A 357 22.20 -2.53 6.64
CA LEU A 357 21.58 -2.35 5.34
C LEU A 357 22.54 -2.69 4.20
N LYS A 358 23.75 -2.09 4.21
CA LYS A 358 24.77 -2.33 3.17
C LYS A 358 25.26 -3.79 3.16
N ARG A 359 25.40 -4.40 4.33
CA ARG A 359 25.83 -5.79 4.47
C ARG A 359 24.82 -6.79 3.91
N THR A 360 23.53 -6.51 4.06
CA THR A 360 22.45 -7.39 3.61
C THR A 360 21.85 -6.97 2.26
N LEU A 361 22.50 -6.01 1.56
CA LEU A 361 22.06 -5.55 0.25
C LEU A 361 21.95 -6.71 -0.73
N SER A 362 20.85 -6.79 -1.47
CA SER A 362 20.55 -7.87 -2.40
C SER A 362 21.65 -8.03 -3.46
N LYS A 363 22.15 -9.25 -3.61
CA LYS A 363 23.15 -9.58 -4.63
C LYS A 363 22.64 -9.37 -6.05
N THR A 364 21.33 -9.42 -6.28
CA THR A 364 20.69 -9.17 -7.58
C THR A 364 20.97 -7.76 -8.11
N LEU A 365 21.21 -6.79 -7.21
CA LEU A 365 21.56 -5.41 -7.60
C LEU A 365 22.99 -5.32 -8.17
N ARG A 366 23.84 -6.30 -7.97
CA ARG A 366 25.26 -6.22 -8.38
C ARG A 366 25.50 -6.95 -9.71
N PRO A 367 26.39 -6.41 -10.57
CA PRO A 367 27.01 -5.10 -10.46
C PRO A 367 26.01 -3.97 -10.67
N LEU A 368 26.21 -2.85 -9.96
CA LEU A 368 25.37 -1.66 -10.13
C LEU A 368 25.56 -1.08 -11.55
N PRO A 369 24.48 -0.73 -12.23
CA PRO A 369 24.56 -0.09 -13.55
C PRO A 369 25.13 1.33 -13.42
N ARG A 370 25.87 1.75 -14.45
CA ARG A 370 26.31 3.14 -14.58
C ARG A 370 25.55 3.79 -15.69
N LEU A 371 24.68 4.73 -15.34
CA LEU A 371 23.89 5.52 -16.27
C LEU A 371 24.25 7.01 -16.10
N ASP A 372 24.27 7.74 -17.21
CA ASP A 372 24.32 9.20 -17.19
C ASP A 372 22.90 9.79 -17.01
N ASP A 373 22.81 11.12 -16.86
CA ASP A 373 21.54 11.79 -16.61
C ASP A 373 20.57 11.63 -17.79
N ARG A 374 21.06 11.64 -19.04
CA ARG A 374 20.23 11.38 -20.22
C ARG A 374 19.63 9.97 -20.19
N GLU A 375 20.39 8.99 -19.81
CA GLU A 375 19.91 7.60 -19.70
C GLU A 375 18.88 7.45 -18.56
N VAL A 376 19.02 8.21 -17.48
CA VAL A 376 17.99 8.31 -16.44
C VAL A 376 16.71 8.93 -16.99
N ASP A 377 16.80 10.01 -17.75
CA ASP A 377 15.62 10.63 -18.40
C ASP A 377 14.91 9.68 -19.35
N LEU A 378 15.65 8.86 -20.11
CA LEU A 378 15.08 7.84 -20.97
C LEU A 378 14.36 6.74 -20.16
N LEU A 379 14.93 6.30 -19.04
CA LEU A 379 14.26 5.34 -18.13
C LEU A 379 12.97 5.94 -17.58
N LEU A 380 12.98 7.19 -17.17
CA LEU A 380 11.78 7.89 -16.69
C LEU A 380 10.71 7.98 -17.79
N ALA A 381 11.10 8.30 -19.02
CA ALA A 381 10.18 8.30 -20.16
C ALA A 381 9.52 6.94 -20.36
N PHE A 382 10.29 5.85 -20.25
CA PHE A 382 9.71 4.50 -20.30
C PHE A 382 8.77 4.22 -19.12
N LEU A 383 9.16 4.52 -17.88
CA LEU A 383 8.31 4.31 -16.71
C LEU A 383 7.00 5.09 -16.79
N HIS A 384 7.03 6.33 -17.34
CA HIS A 384 5.82 7.10 -17.64
C HIS A 384 4.94 6.42 -18.69
N SER A 385 5.51 5.70 -19.66
CA SER A 385 4.73 4.98 -20.68
C SER A 385 3.97 3.77 -20.12
N LEU A 386 4.22 3.35 -18.86
CA LEU A 386 3.46 2.34 -18.15
C LEU A 386 2.18 2.89 -17.49
N THR A 387 1.89 4.19 -17.67
CA THR A 387 0.69 4.82 -17.10
C THR A 387 -0.48 4.68 -18.06
N ALA A 388 -1.54 4.08 -17.57
CA ALA A 388 -2.78 3.89 -18.31
C ALA A 388 -3.58 5.22 -18.39
N PRO A 389 -3.98 5.70 -19.57
CA PRO A 389 -4.82 6.88 -19.71
C PRO A 389 -6.15 6.78 -18.93
N SER A 390 -6.73 5.59 -18.85
CA SER A 390 -7.96 5.32 -18.08
C SER A 390 -7.81 5.60 -16.57
N ALA A 391 -6.58 5.63 -16.03
CA ALA A 391 -6.34 6.01 -14.64
C ALA A 391 -6.81 7.44 -14.30
N SER A 392 -6.93 8.32 -15.29
CA SER A 392 -7.48 9.68 -15.12
C SER A 392 -9.00 9.72 -14.90
N GLN A 393 -9.70 8.61 -15.14
CA GLN A 393 -11.18 8.53 -15.11
C GLN A 393 -11.73 7.93 -13.81
N LEU A 394 -10.86 7.57 -12.86
CA LEU A 394 -11.23 6.91 -11.61
C LEU A 394 -12.16 7.74 -10.71
N GLY A 395 -12.23 9.05 -10.89
CA GLY A 395 -13.12 9.92 -10.13
C GLY A 395 -14.61 9.56 -10.24
N GLY A 396 -15.02 8.91 -11.36
CA GLY A 396 -16.39 8.42 -11.56
C GLY A 396 -16.77 7.20 -10.72
N LEU A 397 -15.80 6.59 -10.01
CA LEU A 397 -16.03 5.42 -9.15
C LEU A 397 -16.57 5.79 -7.76
N VAL A 398 -16.48 7.06 -7.37
CA VAL A 398 -16.97 7.52 -6.07
C VAL A 398 -18.52 7.57 -6.12
N PRO A 399 -19.22 6.77 -5.30
CA PRO A 399 -20.69 6.79 -5.29
C PRO A 399 -21.20 8.12 -4.72
N GLU A 400 -22.44 8.49 -5.03
CA GLU A 400 -23.08 9.69 -4.47
C GLU A 400 -23.41 9.52 -2.97
N SER A 401 -23.69 8.29 -2.54
CA SER A 401 -23.99 7.95 -1.15
C SER A 401 -23.66 6.48 -0.88
N VAL A 402 -23.58 6.13 0.40
CA VAL A 402 -23.45 4.74 0.85
C VAL A 402 -24.62 4.33 1.74
N PRO A 403 -25.01 3.04 1.77
CA PRO A 403 -26.17 2.57 2.53
C PRO A 403 -26.12 2.86 4.04
N SER A 404 -24.92 3.04 4.61
CA SER A 404 -24.75 3.40 6.02
C SER A 404 -25.14 4.85 6.33
N GLY A 405 -25.30 5.70 5.32
CA GLY A 405 -25.52 7.14 5.52
C GLY A 405 -24.29 7.89 6.07
N LEU A 406 -23.13 7.24 6.15
CA LEU A 406 -21.89 7.91 6.52
C LEU A 406 -21.45 8.86 5.41
N ASP A 407 -20.86 9.97 5.80
CA ASP A 407 -20.28 10.90 4.85
C ASP A 407 -19.19 10.23 4.03
N LEU A 408 -19.27 10.42 2.71
CA LEU A 408 -18.18 10.03 1.83
C LEU A 408 -17.02 11.00 2.04
N ILE A 409 -15.84 10.44 2.20
CA ILE A 409 -14.61 11.25 2.14
C ILE A 409 -14.44 11.66 0.69
N GLY A 410 -15.03 12.79 0.33
CA GLY A 410 -14.89 13.39 -1.00
C GLY A 410 -13.44 13.74 -1.32
N PRO A 411 -13.13 14.09 -2.58
CA PRO A 411 -11.83 14.63 -2.92
C PRO A 411 -11.57 15.83 -2.01
N LEU A 412 -10.43 15.78 -1.31
CA LEU A 412 -10.03 16.89 -0.44
C LEU A 412 -9.94 18.17 -1.30
N PRO A 413 -10.38 19.33 -0.78
CA PRO A 413 -10.27 20.57 -1.53
C PRO A 413 -8.82 20.81 -1.97
N PRO A 414 -8.60 21.45 -3.14
CA PRO A 414 -7.26 21.85 -3.55
C PRO A 414 -6.61 22.67 -2.42
N LYS A 415 -5.35 22.43 -2.16
CA LYS A 415 -4.55 23.36 -1.35
C LYS A 415 -4.48 24.66 -2.14
N ASP A 416 -4.96 25.77 -1.54
CA ASP A 416 -4.73 27.14 -2.04
C ASP A 416 -3.24 27.46 -2.02
#